data_245ed58396c2b295bcebfaf5032c06e6
#
_entry.id   245ed58396c2b295bcebfaf5032c06e6
#
_cell.length_a   1.000
_cell.length_b   1.000
_cell.length_c   1.000
_cell.angle_alpha   90.00
_cell.angle_beta   90.00
_cell.angle_gamma   90.00
#
_symmetry.space_group_name_H-M   'P 1'
#
loop_
_entity.id
_entity.type
_entity.pdbx_description
1 polymer ?
#
loop_
_entity_poly.entity_id
_entity_poly.type
_entity_poly.pdbx_seq_one_letter_code
_entity_poly.pdbx_strand_id
1 'polypeptide(L)'
;MAEEKKSYLYKLKPLIERWPAIKKPEGHVTFRTKIFWTALSLVIYFIMTNIMIFGLKTDVIDLFANYRFIMAGASGSLMHLGIGPIVTASIILQLFVGAKIINLDLSKSEDKAIYQGSQKILVIVMIFVEAIPQIFGYLEPTSGLINMAGGMGANLIIIAQLVIGAIIVFFMDETISKWGIGSGISLFIAAGVSQSIFTGTFNWLPVQGGVLSLSNPPAGTIPGTYYLATQLSLSDIVGGGYQSIFLGASNVGYQNAIVPLLGTLFIFFLVVYVESSRIELPLSHGKVRGARGRYPIRLIYASNIPVILMAALLANVNMFAMLLYQSNLPLLGHQWWIGMYDLTVTTQPLGGGAWYLSSPNGINSWLLPILAGGYGGHAAWQYGAKVIIYLVVLIFGSILFAKFWIETTNMGPADVAKQIQSSGMQIPGFRRDPRVLKKVLERYIPVVTVIGGAAVGALAGFADAIGTVGNASGTGVLLTVGIIIKLYEDIAKEQAMEMHPVLRGFFGNE
;
A
#
# COMPACT_ATOMS: atom_id res chain seq x y z
N MET A 1 13.27 -35.75 23.32
CA MET A 1 12.44 -34.80 22.60
C MET A 1 12.27 -33.59 23.50
N ALA A 2 12.94 -32.50 23.18
CA ALA A 2 12.72 -31.24 23.94
C ALA A 2 11.27 -30.83 23.67
N GLU A 3 10.46 -30.63 24.72
CA GLU A 3 9.16 -29.98 24.60
C GLU A 3 9.36 -28.65 23.89
N GLU A 4 8.91 -28.53 22.62
CA GLU A 4 8.86 -27.26 21.89
C GLU A 4 8.02 -26.32 22.75
N LYS A 5 8.65 -25.32 23.38
CA LYS A 5 7.96 -24.27 24.15
C LYS A 5 6.94 -23.62 23.22
N LYS A 6 5.66 -23.94 23.39
CA LYS A 6 4.55 -23.32 22.63
C LYS A 6 4.64 -21.81 22.81
N SER A 7 4.49 -21.08 21.72
CA SER A 7 4.50 -19.61 21.71
C SER A 7 3.46 -19.03 22.67
N TYR A 8 3.75 -17.88 23.27
CA TYR A 8 2.80 -17.16 24.15
C TYR A 8 1.46 -16.85 23.44
N LEU A 9 1.42 -16.78 22.12
CA LEU A 9 0.20 -16.55 21.33
C LEU A 9 -0.83 -17.67 21.47
N TYR A 10 -0.42 -18.88 21.87
CA TYR A 10 -1.37 -19.98 22.17
C TYR A 10 -2.32 -19.66 23.34
N LYS A 11 -1.95 -18.75 24.22
CA LYS A 11 -2.86 -18.26 25.28
C LYS A 11 -4.06 -17.47 24.73
N LEU A 12 -3.95 -16.93 23.53
CA LEU A 12 -5.03 -16.22 22.84
C LEU A 12 -6.01 -17.16 22.13
N LYS A 13 -5.73 -18.48 22.04
CA LYS A 13 -6.58 -19.45 21.37
C LYS A 13 -8.06 -19.39 21.75
N PRO A 14 -8.45 -19.32 23.02
CA PRO A 14 -9.87 -19.24 23.41
C PRO A 14 -10.56 -17.94 22.95
N LEU A 15 -9.79 -16.85 22.79
CA LEU A 15 -10.30 -15.60 22.27
C LEU A 15 -10.42 -15.65 20.75
N ILE A 16 -9.45 -16.26 20.07
CA ILE A 16 -9.44 -16.46 18.62
C ILE A 16 -10.64 -17.29 18.16
N GLU A 17 -10.96 -18.38 18.86
CA GLU A 17 -12.06 -19.29 18.53
C GLU A 17 -13.45 -18.61 18.68
N ARG A 18 -13.59 -17.65 19.59
CA ARG A 18 -14.83 -16.89 19.81
C ARG A 18 -14.96 -15.66 18.93
N TRP A 19 -13.90 -15.30 18.20
CA TRP A 19 -13.87 -14.06 17.41
C TRP A 19 -14.81 -14.15 16.21
N PRO A 20 -15.64 -13.11 15.97
CA PRO A 20 -16.51 -13.08 14.80
C PRO A 20 -15.68 -13.09 13.52
N ALA A 21 -15.88 -14.09 12.70
CA ALA A 21 -15.19 -14.28 11.44
C ALA A 21 -16.18 -14.71 10.37
N ILE A 22 -15.96 -14.26 9.13
CA ILE A 22 -16.74 -14.72 7.99
C ILE A 22 -16.46 -16.19 7.75
N LYS A 23 -17.49 -17.02 7.66
CA LYS A 23 -17.37 -18.45 7.41
C LYS A 23 -16.76 -18.70 6.03
N LYS A 24 -15.86 -19.66 5.95
CA LYS A 24 -15.40 -20.15 4.64
C LYS A 24 -16.55 -20.88 3.94
N PRO A 25 -16.63 -20.81 2.61
CA PRO A 25 -17.62 -21.56 1.86
C PRO A 25 -17.41 -23.07 2.02
N GLU A 26 -18.50 -23.82 2.23
CA GLU A 26 -18.48 -25.27 2.24
C GLU A 26 -18.59 -25.77 0.80
N GLY A 27 -17.46 -25.92 0.13
CA GLY A 27 -17.39 -26.37 -1.25
C GLY A 27 -16.91 -25.31 -2.24
N HIS A 28 -16.98 -25.64 -3.53
CA HIS A 28 -16.48 -24.77 -4.59
C HIS A 28 -17.41 -23.58 -4.85
N VAL A 29 -16.87 -22.37 -4.76
CA VAL A 29 -17.58 -21.14 -5.13
C VAL A 29 -17.45 -20.93 -6.63
N THR A 30 -18.59 -20.73 -7.32
CA THR A 30 -18.59 -20.45 -8.76
C THR A 30 -17.93 -19.11 -9.06
N PHE A 31 -17.30 -18.98 -10.23
CA PHE A 31 -16.64 -17.76 -10.68
C PHE A 31 -17.56 -16.53 -10.64
N ARG A 32 -18.83 -16.70 -11.03
CA ARG A 32 -19.83 -15.62 -10.98
C ARG A 32 -20.06 -15.11 -9.55
N THR A 33 -20.13 -16.01 -8.58
CA THR A 33 -20.27 -15.64 -7.16
C THR A 33 -19.06 -14.92 -6.64
N LYS A 34 -17.85 -15.35 -7.02
CA LYS A 34 -16.58 -14.68 -6.65
C LYS A 34 -16.53 -13.26 -7.20
N ILE A 35 -16.86 -13.06 -8.49
CA ILE A 35 -16.92 -11.71 -9.09
C ILE A 35 -17.96 -10.85 -8.39
N PHE A 36 -19.15 -11.40 -8.09
CA PHE A 36 -20.21 -10.65 -7.41
C PHE A 36 -19.76 -10.11 -6.06
N TRP A 37 -19.17 -10.94 -5.21
CA TRP A 37 -18.69 -10.50 -3.90
C TRP A 37 -17.55 -9.48 -4.02
N THR A 38 -16.64 -9.66 -4.97
CA THR A 38 -15.56 -8.69 -5.24
C THR A 38 -16.12 -7.34 -5.70
N ALA A 39 -17.02 -7.34 -6.68
CA ALA A 39 -17.64 -6.13 -7.18
C ALA A 39 -18.49 -5.42 -6.12
N LEU A 40 -19.31 -6.17 -5.37
CA LEU A 40 -20.12 -5.63 -4.27
C LEU A 40 -19.26 -4.95 -3.22
N SER A 41 -18.16 -5.59 -2.80
CA SER A 41 -17.22 -5.00 -1.83
C SER A 41 -16.58 -3.71 -2.35
N LEU A 42 -16.21 -3.64 -3.63
CA LEU A 42 -15.68 -2.42 -4.25
C LEU A 42 -16.73 -1.30 -4.32
N VAL A 43 -17.98 -1.63 -4.64
CA VAL A 43 -19.08 -0.64 -4.62
C VAL A 43 -19.28 -0.08 -3.21
N ILE A 44 -19.32 -0.95 -2.19
CA ILE A 44 -19.43 -0.52 -0.79
C ILE A 44 -18.22 0.35 -0.40
N TYR A 45 -17.02 -0.02 -0.82
CA TYR A 45 -15.81 0.77 -0.62
C TYR A 45 -15.99 2.20 -1.17
N PHE A 46 -16.39 2.36 -2.44
CA PHE A 46 -16.60 3.68 -3.03
C PHE A 46 -17.74 4.46 -2.36
N ILE A 47 -18.80 3.80 -1.91
CA ILE A 47 -19.85 4.46 -1.14
C ILE A 47 -19.28 5.01 0.17
N MET A 48 -18.52 4.19 0.91
CA MET A 48 -17.94 4.58 2.20
C MET A 48 -16.92 5.71 2.06
N THR A 49 -16.18 5.81 0.96
CA THR A 49 -15.25 6.93 0.71
C THR A 49 -15.97 8.28 0.55
N ASN A 50 -17.26 8.26 0.21
CA ASN A 50 -18.08 9.46 0.01
C ASN A 50 -19.00 9.79 1.21
N ILE A 51 -19.11 8.89 2.20
CA ILE A 51 -19.87 9.17 3.42
C ILE A 51 -18.99 9.90 4.40
N MET A 52 -19.25 11.20 4.60
CA MET A 52 -18.48 12.02 5.55
C MET A 52 -18.84 11.69 6.99
N ILE A 53 -17.84 11.78 7.87
CA ILE A 53 -18.00 11.60 9.33
C ILE A 53 -18.88 12.74 9.86
N PHE A 54 -19.94 12.37 10.56
CA PHE A 54 -20.85 13.34 11.17
C PHE A 54 -20.15 14.12 12.28
N GLY A 55 -20.25 15.43 12.21
CA GLY A 55 -19.73 16.32 13.25
C GLY A 55 -18.24 16.63 13.16
N LEU A 56 -17.58 16.27 12.06
CA LEU A 56 -16.20 16.67 11.78
C LEU A 56 -16.18 18.02 11.05
N LYS A 57 -15.24 18.91 11.37
CA LYS A 57 -15.01 20.14 10.61
C LYS A 57 -14.55 19.80 9.19
N THR A 58 -15.05 20.53 8.19
CA THR A 58 -14.71 20.34 6.78
C THR A 58 -13.35 20.91 6.39
N ASP A 59 -12.84 21.88 7.16
CA ASP A 59 -11.59 22.59 6.88
C ASP A 59 -10.37 21.93 7.55
N VAL A 60 -10.49 20.66 7.93
CA VAL A 60 -9.38 19.92 8.54
C VAL A 60 -8.35 19.58 7.47
N ILE A 61 -7.12 20.00 7.71
CA ILE A 61 -5.99 19.69 6.83
C ILE A 61 -5.72 18.19 6.86
N ASP A 62 -5.71 17.54 5.70
CA ASP A 62 -5.40 16.10 5.61
C ASP A 62 -3.91 15.81 5.79
N LEU A 63 -3.52 15.46 7.00
CA LEU A 63 -2.13 15.13 7.36
C LEU A 63 -1.58 13.90 6.64
N PHE A 64 -2.46 13.03 6.17
CA PHE A 64 -2.10 11.79 5.49
C PHE A 64 -2.29 11.83 3.97
N ALA A 65 -2.52 13.01 3.38
CA ALA A 65 -2.76 13.15 1.94
C ALA A 65 -1.77 12.33 1.09
N ASN A 66 -0.47 12.38 1.43
CA ASN A 66 0.59 11.68 0.73
C ASN A 66 0.61 10.16 0.93
N TYR A 67 -0.06 9.64 1.95
CA TYR A 67 -0.10 8.21 2.29
C TYR A 67 -1.49 7.60 2.08
N ARG A 68 -2.49 8.42 1.68
CA ARG A 68 -3.88 7.95 1.47
C ARG A 68 -3.97 6.82 0.48
N PHE A 69 -3.11 6.81 -0.54
CA PHE A 69 -3.06 5.73 -1.52
C PHE A 69 -2.70 4.37 -0.90
N ILE A 70 -1.77 4.33 0.08
CA ILE A 70 -1.40 3.08 0.77
C ILE A 70 -2.50 2.64 1.73
N MET A 71 -3.13 3.60 2.39
CA MET A 71 -4.20 3.33 3.36
C MET A 71 -5.53 3.02 2.67
N ALA A 72 -5.64 3.23 1.35
CA ALA A 72 -6.90 3.13 0.60
C ALA A 72 -8.03 3.91 1.31
N GLY A 73 -7.69 5.06 1.87
CA GLY A 73 -8.55 5.88 2.71
C GLY A 73 -8.98 7.16 2.02
N ALA A 74 -10.07 7.78 2.51
CA ALA A 74 -10.54 9.09 2.08
C ALA A 74 -10.68 10.01 3.31
N SER A 75 -10.06 11.19 3.25
CA SER A 75 -10.05 12.13 4.38
C SER A 75 -11.45 12.53 4.81
N GLY A 76 -11.70 12.52 6.12
CA GLY A 76 -13.00 12.94 6.68
C GLY A 76 -14.18 12.01 6.40
N SER A 77 -13.97 10.87 5.71
CA SER A 77 -15.02 9.88 5.42
C SER A 77 -14.99 8.70 6.40
N LEU A 78 -15.98 7.81 6.33
CA LEU A 78 -15.97 6.54 7.05
C LEU A 78 -14.75 5.67 6.70
N MET A 79 -14.14 5.89 5.52
CA MET A 79 -12.89 5.27 5.08
C MET A 79 -11.64 6.05 5.52
N HIS A 80 -11.74 6.91 6.51
CA HIS A 80 -10.61 7.76 6.95
C HIS A 80 -9.37 6.95 7.35
N LEU A 81 -9.53 5.90 8.15
CA LEU A 81 -8.45 4.97 8.52
C LEU A 81 -8.11 4.00 7.38
N GLY A 82 -9.07 3.71 6.50
CA GLY A 82 -8.89 2.76 5.41
C GLY A 82 -8.40 1.39 5.88
N ILE A 83 -7.40 0.84 5.17
CA ILE A 83 -6.74 -0.43 5.50
C ILE A 83 -5.53 -0.26 6.43
N GLY A 84 -5.21 0.98 6.86
CA GLY A 84 -4.04 1.28 7.72
C GLY A 84 -3.87 0.31 8.87
N PRO A 85 -4.88 0.16 9.77
CA PRO A 85 -4.78 -0.73 10.93
C PRO A 85 -4.53 -2.20 10.56
N ILE A 86 -5.05 -2.67 9.42
CA ILE A 86 -4.87 -4.06 8.96
C ILE A 86 -3.41 -4.28 8.53
N VAL A 87 -2.87 -3.32 7.77
CA VAL A 87 -1.48 -3.38 7.29
C VAL A 87 -0.50 -3.24 8.45
N THR A 88 -0.73 -2.30 9.37
CA THR A 88 0.12 -2.08 10.55
C THR A 88 0.16 -3.31 11.47
N ALA A 89 -1.00 -3.92 11.74
CA ALA A 89 -1.06 -5.17 12.49
C ALA A 89 -0.27 -6.30 11.81
N SER A 90 -0.36 -6.40 10.49
CA SER A 90 0.39 -7.37 9.70
C SER A 90 1.90 -7.13 9.79
N ILE A 91 2.35 -5.87 9.70
CA ILE A 91 3.76 -5.49 9.83
C ILE A 91 4.31 -5.91 11.19
N ILE A 92 3.62 -5.55 12.27
CA ILE A 92 4.06 -5.85 13.64
C ILE A 92 4.23 -7.37 13.83
N LEU A 93 3.22 -8.13 13.42
CA LEU A 93 3.25 -9.58 13.58
C LEU A 93 4.33 -10.26 12.70
N GLN A 94 4.51 -9.78 11.48
CA GLN A 94 5.56 -10.27 10.58
C GLN A 94 6.96 -9.95 11.11
N LEU A 95 7.18 -8.76 11.64
CA LEU A 95 8.45 -8.38 12.25
C LEU A 95 8.78 -9.29 13.45
N PHE A 96 7.82 -9.57 14.31
CA PHE A 96 8.03 -10.41 15.50
C PHE A 96 8.27 -11.88 15.14
N VAL A 97 7.55 -12.41 14.16
CA VAL A 97 7.75 -13.79 13.69
C VAL A 97 9.02 -13.90 12.84
N GLY A 98 9.27 -12.96 11.92
CA GLY A 98 10.46 -12.95 11.07
C GLY A 98 11.76 -12.74 11.86
N ALA A 99 11.72 -11.91 12.92
CA ALA A 99 12.84 -11.73 13.86
C ALA A 99 12.95 -12.90 14.87
N LYS A 100 12.09 -13.92 14.80
CA LYS A 100 12.03 -15.07 15.72
C LYS A 100 11.85 -14.69 17.20
N ILE A 101 11.30 -13.51 17.47
CA ILE A 101 10.86 -13.09 18.81
C ILE A 101 9.66 -13.96 19.22
N ILE A 102 8.77 -14.21 18.27
CA ILE A 102 7.64 -15.13 18.39
C ILE A 102 7.99 -16.37 17.57
N ASN A 103 8.24 -17.50 18.26
CA ASN A 103 8.52 -18.77 17.61
C ASN A 103 7.22 -19.42 17.16
N LEU A 104 6.89 -19.30 15.87
CA LEU A 104 5.81 -20.02 15.18
C LEU A 104 6.37 -20.67 13.92
N ASP A 105 6.05 -21.92 13.70
CA ASP A 105 6.36 -22.65 12.48
C ASP A 105 5.14 -22.59 11.54
N LEU A 106 5.13 -21.60 10.67
CA LEU A 106 4.01 -21.35 9.74
C LEU A 106 3.81 -22.46 8.69
N SER A 107 4.70 -23.46 8.65
CA SER A 107 4.49 -24.68 7.87
C SER A 107 3.48 -25.62 8.52
N LYS A 108 3.25 -25.49 9.85
CA LYS A 108 2.27 -26.26 10.62
C LYS A 108 0.90 -25.56 10.56
N SER A 109 -0.15 -26.28 10.24
CA SER A 109 -1.51 -25.72 10.12
C SER A 109 -2.02 -25.08 11.44
N GLU A 110 -1.65 -25.63 12.59
CA GLU A 110 -2.04 -25.10 13.90
C GLU A 110 -1.38 -23.75 14.18
N ASP A 111 -0.07 -23.62 13.96
CA ASP A 111 0.67 -22.36 14.14
C ASP A 111 0.21 -21.29 13.16
N LYS A 112 -0.11 -21.68 11.91
CA LYS A 112 -0.70 -20.78 10.91
C LYS A 112 -2.07 -20.25 11.34
N ALA A 113 -2.92 -21.09 11.94
CA ALA A 113 -4.22 -20.68 12.46
C ALA A 113 -4.07 -19.70 13.64
N ILE A 114 -3.13 -19.96 14.56
CA ILE A 114 -2.82 -19.04 15.68
C ILE A 114 -2.29 -17.71 15.15
N TYR A 115 -1.38 -17.71 14.16
CA TYR A 115 -0.87 -16.52 13.52
C TYR A 115 -2.00 -15.65 12.93
N GLN A 116 -2.86 -16.25 12.10
CA GLN A 116 -3.98 -15.55 11.46
C GLN A 116 -5.00 -15.03 12.48
N GLY A 117 -5.28 -15.82 13.54
CA GLY A 117 -6.17 -15.38 14.61
C GLY A 117 -5.59 -14.25 15.43
N SER A 118 -4.31 -14.31 15.78
CA SER A 118 -3.61 -13.24 16.50
C SER A 118 -3.55 -11.94 15.68
N GLN A 119 -3.37 -12.05 14.35
CA GLN A 119 -3.42 -10.92 13.44
C GLN A 119 -4.76 -10.19 13.50
N LYS A 120 -5.88 -10.92 13.53
CA LYS A 120 -7.23 -10.32 13.64
C LYS A 120 -7.44 -9.55 14.94
N ILE A 121 -6.98 -10.10 16.05
CA ILE A 121 -7.05 -9.41 17.35
C ILE A 121 -6.20 -8.14 17.31
N LEU A 122 -4.98 -8.24 16.77
CA LEU A 122 -4.08 -7.11 16.67
C LEU A 122 -4.63 -6.01 15.76
N VAL A 123 -5.35 -6.34 14.68
CA VAL A 123 -6.05 -5.36 13.82
C VAL A 123 -7.01 -4.51 14.65
N ILE A 124 -7.82 -5.13 15.51
CA ILE A 124 -8.76 -4.36 16.34
C ILE A 124 -8.02 -3.44 17.33
N VAL A 125 -6.94 -3.92 17.93
CA VAL A 125 -6.11 -3.06 18.80
C VAL A 125 -5.55 -1.88 17.98
N MET A 126 -5.07 -2.12 16.78
CA MET A 126 -4.51 -1.08 15.91
C MET A 126 -5.57 -0.07 15.44
N ILE A 127 -6.83 -0.49 15.23
CA ILE A 127 -7.93 0.45 14.93
C ILE A 127 -8.03 1.52 16.03
N PHE A 128 -7.98 1.14 17.30
CA PHE A 128 -8.01 2.12 18.40
C PHE A 128 -6.70 2.90 18.51
N VAL A 129 -5.56 2.25 18.35
CA VAL A 129 -4.23 2.89 18.42
C VAL A 129 -4.06 3.95 17.33
N GLU A 130 -4.67 3.77 16.15
CA GLU A 130 -4.62 4.75 15.06
C GLU A 130 -5.76 5.78 15.15
N ALA A 131 -6.98 5.40 15.58
CA ALA A 131 -8.14 6.30 15.66
C ALA A 131 -8.00 7.35 16.77
N ILE A 132 -7.61 6.93 17.98
CA ILE A 132 -7.59 7.82 19.15
C ILE A 132 -6.62 8.99 18.97
N PRO A 133 -5.34 8.79 18.60
CA PRO A 133 -4.39 9.89 18.46
C PRO A 133 -4.78 10.90 17.38
N GLN A 134 -5.46 10.47 16.31
CA GLN A 134 -5.86 11.37 15.23
C GLN A 134 -6.87 12.43 15.69
N ILE A 135 -7.77 12.07 16.60
CA ILE A 135 -8.76 13.01 17.14
C ILE A 135 -8.12 14.04 18.07
N PHE A 136 -7.16 13.61 18.86
CA PHE A 136 -6.44 14.55 19.73
C PHE A 136 -5.35 15.33 18.98
N GLY A 137 -4.94 14.87 17.78
CA GLY A 137 -3.91 15.48 16.97
C GLY A 137 -4.42 16.54 15.98
N TYR A 138 -5.49 16.25 15.23
CA TYR A 138 -5.91 17.13 14.14
C TYR A 138 -7.38 17.02 13.71
N LEU A 139 -8.11 15.98 14.09
CA LEU A 139 -9.53 15.83 13.77
C LEU A 139 -10.37 16.58 14.78
N GLU A 140 -10.77 17.80 14.46
CA GLU A 140 -11.56 18.62 15.34
C GLU A 140 -13.05 18.43 15.11
N PRO A 141 -13.84 18.24 16.20
CA PRO A 141 -15.30 18.25 16.12
C PRO A 141 -15.85 19.66 15.80
N THR A 142 -16.98 19.71 15.11
CA THR A 142 -17.71 20.97 14.87
C THR A 142 -18.23 21.53 16.20
N SER A 143 -18.36 22.87 16.29
CA SER A 143 -18.97 23.55 17.43
C SER A 143 -20.38 23.06 17.72
N GLY A 144 -21.15 22.70 16.67
CA GLY A 144 -22.50 22.14 16.82
C GLY A 144 -22.50 20.79 17.57
N LEU A 145 -21.58 19.89 17.27
CA LEU A 145 -21.46 18.61 17.96
C LEU A 145 -20.98 18.78 19.38
N ILE A 146 -20.04 19.71 19.63
CA ILE A 146 -19.54 20.03 20.98
C ILE A 146 -20.68 20.57 21.86
N ASN A 147 -21.55 21.43 21.33
CA ASN A 147 -22.69 21.98 22.05
C ASN A 147 -23.74 20.92 22.38
N MET A 148 -23.89 19.89 21.53
CA MET A 148 -24.85 18.80 21.73
C MET A 148 -24.37 17.74 22.71
N ALA A 149 -23.11 17.31 22.63
CA ALA A 149 -22.59 16.14 23.32
C ALA A 149 -21.46 16.48 24.33
N GLY A 150 -21.06 17.75 24.43
CA GLY A 150 -19.85 18.14 25.17
C GLY A 150 -18.57 17.77 24.43
N GLY A 151 -17.43 18.33 24.78
CA GLY A 151 -16.17 18.10 24.06
C GLY A 151 -15.74 16.62 24.04
N MET A 152 -15.79 15.94 25.20
CA MET A 152 -15.45 14.52 25.30
C MET A 152 -16.46 13.64 24.55
N GLY A 153 -17.77 13.96 24.66
CA GLY A 153 -18.82 13.22 23.94
C GLY A 153 -18.70 13.35 22.43
N ALA A 154 -18.37 14.55 21.93
CA ALA A 154 -18.12 14.79 20.51
C ALA A 154 -16.95 13.93 19.98
N ASN A 155 -15.83 13.89 20.72
CA ASN A 155 -14.68 13.06 20.38
C ASN A 155 -15.04 11.56 20.35
N LEU A 156 -15.78 11.07 21.34
CA LEU A 156 -16.22 9.66 21.38
C LEU A 156 -17.13 9.29 20.21
N ILE A 157 -18.02 10.20 19.78
CA ILE A 157 -18.89 9.97 18.62
C ILE A 157 -18.05 9.84 17.33
N ILE A 158 -17.05 10.69 17.15
CA ILE A 158 -16.16 10.62 15.98
C ILE A 158 -15.30 9.35 16.05
N ILE A 159 -14.72 8.98 17.22
CA ILE A 159 -13.98 7.72 17.40
C ILE A 159 -14.86 6.53 17.03
N ALA A 160 -16.09 6.49 17.48
CA ALA A 160 -17.00 5.38 17.20
C ALA A 160 -17.27 5.24 15.69
N GLN A 161 -17.44 6.33 14.94
CA GLN A 161 -17.61 6.31 13.49
C GLN A 161 -16.34 5.81 12.77
N LEU A 162 -15.15 6.26 13.17
CA LEU A 162 -13.88 5.78 12.64
C LEU A 162 -13.69 4.28 12.88
N VAL A 163 -13.98 3.82 14.09
CA VAL A 163 -13.86 2.41 14.47
C VAL A 163 -14.84 1.54 13.66
N ILE A 164 -16.11 1.98 13.55
CA ILE A 164 -17.11 1.27 12.74
C ILE A 164 -16.67 1.18 11.28
N GLY A 165 -16.20 2.29 10.69
CA GLY A 165 -15.67 2.30 9.33
C GLY A 165 -14.54 1.30 9.14
N ALA A 166 -13.55 1.29 10.01
CA ALA A 166 -12.41 0.37 9.94
C ALA A 166 -12.80 -1.10 10.15
N ILE A 167 -13.79 -1.38 11.03
CA ILE A 167 -14.32 -2.73 11.21
C ILE A 167 -15.04 -3.23 9.94
N ILE A 168 -15.82 -2.37 9.28
CA ILE A 168 -16.49 -2.72 8.02
C ILE A 168 -15.42 -3.07 6.97
N VAL A 169 -14.37 -2.26 6.82
CA VAL A 169 -13.25 -2.53 5.90
C VAL A 169 -12.59 -3.88 6.20
N PHE A 170 -12.36 -4.17 7.47
CA PHE A 170 -11.80 -5.46 7.88
C PHE A 170 -12.69 -6.65 7.46
N PHE A 171 -14.00 -6.56 7.64
CA PHE A 171 -14.91 -7.60 7.19
C PHE A 171 -15.03 -7.67 5.66
N MET A 172 -14.93 -6.55 4.95
CA MET A 172 -14.89 -6.52 3.49
C MET A 172 -13.64 -7.23 2.95
N ASP A 173 -12.47 -6.98 3.55
CA ASP A 173 -11.23 -7.71 3.19
C ASP A 173 -11.38 -9.22 3.43
N GLU A 174 -11.95 -9.61 4.57
CA GLU A 174 -12.19 -11.02 4.88
C GLU A 174 -13.21 -11.66 3.92
N THR A 175 -14.22 -10.89 3.47
CA THR A 175 -15.22 -11.34 2.47
C THR A 175 -14.55 -11.59 1.13
N ILE A 176 -13.76 -10.64 0.63
CA ILE A 176 -13.05 -10.80 -0.65
C ILE A 176 -12.09 -12.00 -0.57
N SER A 177 -11.33 -12.12 0.51
CA SER A 177 -10.34 -13.19 0.68
C SER A 177 -10.96 -14.59 0.74
N LYS A 178 -12.23 -14.73 1.19
CA LYS A 178 -12.91 -16.03 1.32
C LYS A 178 -13.92 -16.33 0.22
N TRP A 179 -14.62 -15.31 -0.28
CA TRP A 179 -15.73 -15.45 -1.23
C TRP A 179 -15.46 -14.74 -2.55
N GLY A 180 -14.43 -13.90 -2.63
CA GLY A 180 -14.08 -13.11 -3.81
C GLY A 180 -12.86 -13.66 -4.56
N ILE A 181 -12.23 -12.78 -5.34
CA ILE A 181 -11.01 -13.03 -6.11
C ILE A 181 -9.89 -12.14 -5.57
N GLY A 182 -8.77 -12.74 -5.19
CA GLY A 182 -7.59 -12.02 -4.71
C GLY A 182 -7.69 -11.58 -3.25
N SER A 183 -7.03 -10.47 -2.90
CA SER A 183 -6.99 -9.88 -1.55
C SER A 183 -7.74 -8.56 -1.54
N GLY A 184 -8.60 -8.35 -0.54
CA GLY A 184 -9.35 -7.10 -0.37
C GLY A 184 -8.43 -5.89 -0.18
N ILE A 185 -7.37 -6.02 0.63
CA ILE A 185 -6.36 -4.98 0.83
C ILE A 185 -5.81 -4.50 -0.51
N SER A 186 -5.35 -5.44 -1.35
CA SER A 186 -4.77 -5.12 -2.66
C SER A 186 -5.80 -4.43 -3.57
N LEU A 187 -7.03 -4.93 -3.60
CA LEU A 187 -8.09 -4.35 -4.44
C LEU A 187 -8.48 -2.93 -4.01
N PHE A 188 -8.54 -2.66 -2.70
CA PHE A 188 -8.86 -1.31 -2.20
C PHE A 188 -7.74 -0.31 -2.53
N ILE A 189 -6.45 -0.72 -2.43
CA ILE A 189 -5.33 0.12 -2.88
C ILE A 189 -5.46 0.42 -4.37
N ALA A 190 -5.65 -0.61 -5.19
CA ALA A 190 -5.77 -0.42 -6.64
C ALA A 190 -6.98 0.46 -7.01
N ALA A 191 -8.13 0.30 -6.33
CA ALA A 191 -9.31 1.11 -6.54
C ALA A 191 -9.07 2.58 -6.18
N GLY A 192 -8.51 2.87 -4.99
CA GLY A 192 -8.22 4.24 -4.54
C GLY A 192 -7.21 4.96 -5.43
N VAL A 193 -6.13 4.28 -5.81
CA VAL A 193 -5.12 4.85 -6.72
C VAL A 193 -5.68 5.05 -8.13
N SER A 194 -6.44 4.08 -8.66
CA SER A 194 -7.09 4.23 -9.97
C SER A 194 -8.07 5.40 -9.98
N GLN A 195 -8.85 5.58 -8.91
CA GLN A 195 -9.73 6.74 -8.74
C GLN A 195 -8.93 8.03 -8.75
N SER A 196 -7.81 8.10 -8.01
CA SER A 196 -6.96 9.29 -7.93
C SER A 196 -6.33 9.64 -9.28
N ILE A 197 -5.88 8.65 -10.06
CA ILE A 197 -5.35 8.85 -11.42
C ILE A 197 -6.46 9.34 -12.35
N PHE A 198 -7.64 8.72 -12.30
CA PHE A 198 -8.76 9.10 -13.15
C PHE A 198 -9.24 10.52 -12.86
N THR A 199 -9.46 10.85 -11.59
CA THR A 199 -9.88 12.21 -11.18
C THR A 199 -8.77 13.23 -11.46
N GLY A 200 -7.51 12.91 -11.18
CA GLY A 200 -6.37 13.78 -11.49
C GLY A 200 -6.18 14.02 -12.99
N THR A 201 -6.69 13.13 -13.86
CA THR A 201 -6.59 13.29 -15.32
C THR A 201 -7.78 14.01 -15.92
N PHE A 202 -9.01 13.67 -15.51
CA PHE A 202 -10.26 14.07 -16.20
C PHE A 202 -11.17 15.02 -15.43
N ASN A 203 -10.83 15.45 -14.22
CA ASN A 203 -11.69 16.28 -13.39
C ASN A 203 -11.87 17.71 -13.97
N TRP A 204 -13.10 18.09 -14.29
CA TRP A 204 -13.48 19.41 -14.79
C TRP A 204 -13.79 20.42 -13.68
N LEU A 205 -13.90 19.98 -12.44
CA LEU A 205 -14.20 20.87 -11.32
C LEU A 205 -12.98 21.75 -11.00
N PRO A 206 -13.20 23.01 -10.57
CA PRO A 206 -12.11 23.88 -10.17
C PRO A 206 -11.37 23.36 -8.94
N VAL A 207 -10.06 23.63 -8.84
CA VAL A 207 -9.18 23.13 -7.77
C VAL A 207 -9.68 23.51 -6.38
N GLN A 208 -10.08 24.77 -6.19
CA GLN A 208 -10.51 25.32 -4.89
C GLN A 208 -12.04 25.42 -4.75
N GLY A 209 -12.80 24.80 -5.66
CA GLY A 209 -14.25 25.01 -5.72
C GLY A 209 -14.63 26.40 -6.26
N GLY A 210 -15.94 26.66 -6.41
CA GLY A 210 -16.42 27.96 -6.92
C GLY A 210 -16.37 28.06 -8.45
N VAL A 211 -16.03 29.24 -8.98
CA VAL A 211 -16.06 29.54 -10.41
C VAL A 211 -14.67 29.30 -11.04
N LEU A 212 -14.66 28.78 -12.27
CA LEU A 212 -13.43 28.61 -13.06
C LEU A 212 -12.80 29.97 -13.36
N SER A 213 -11.51 30.11 -13.12
CA SER A 213 -10.70 31.29 -13.42
C SER A 213 -9.25 30.87 -13.67
N LEU A 214 -8.42 31.79 -14.17
CA LEU A 214 -6.98 31.53 -14.32
C LEU A 214 -6.27 31.24 -13.00
N SER A 215 -6.79 31.81 -11.90
CA SER A 215 -6.33 31.49 -10.53
C SER A 215 -6.97 30.24 -9.94
N ASN A 216 -7.99 29.68 -10.56
CA ASN A 216 -8.70 28.49 -10.12
C ASN A 216 -9.09 27.61 -11.32
N PRO A 217 -8.10 27.01 -12.01
CA PRO A 217 -8.33 26.18 -13.19
C PRO A 217 -8.99 24.84 -12.83
N PRO A 218 -9.48 24.07 -13.83
CA PRO A 218 -9.93 22.71 -13.61
C PRO A 218 -8.84 21.83 -12.97
N ALA A 219 -9.22 20.97 -12.02
CA ALA A 219 -8.28 20.16 -11.25
C ALA A 219 -7.60 19.04 -12.06
N GLY A 220 -8.26 18.53 -13.12
CA GLY A 220 -7.72 17.45 -13.95
C GLY A 220 -6.66 17.94 -14.95
N THR A 221 -5.71 17.08 -15.29
CA THR A 221 -4.62 17.44 -16.24
C THR A 221 -5.17 17.85 -17.60
N ILE A 222 -6.03 17.04 -18.22
CA ILE A 222 -6.55 17.32 -19.57
C ILE A 222 -7.41 18.59 -19.58
N PRO A 223 -8.45 18.74 -18.75
CA PRO A 223 -9.25 19.96 -18.76
C PRO A 223 -8.48 21.17 -18.25
N GLY A 224 -7.58 21.02 -17.27
CA GLY A 224 -6.77 22.13 -16.75
C GLY A 224 -5.78 22.66 -17.76
N THR A 225 -5.05 21.79 -18.46
CA THR A 225 -4.12 22.19 -19.53
C THR A 225 -4.86 22.82 -20.71
N TYR A 226 -6.01 22.27 -21.11
CA TYR A 226 -6.85 22.85 -22.16
C TYR A 226 -7.34 24.24 -21.77
N TYR A 227 -7.85 24.40 -20.54
CA TYR A 227 -8.36 25.69 -20.04
C TYR A 227 -7.23 26.75 -19.99
N LEU A 228 -6.08 26.40 -19.40
CA LEU A 228 -4.94 27.33 -19.31
C LEU A 228 -4.40 27.69 -20.69
N ALA A 229 -4.27 26.73 -21.62
CA ALA A 229 -3.80 26.98 -22.97
C ALA A 229 -4.74 27.88 -23.79
N THR A 230 -6.05 27.84 -23.54
CA THR A 230 -7.05 28.64 -24.27
C THR A 230 -7.30 30.02 -23.66
N GLN A 231 -7.09 30.19 -22.35
CA GLN A 231 -7.37 31.44 -21.64
C GLN A 231 -6.14 32.34 -21.43
N LEU A 232 -4.93 31.76 -21.43
CA LEU A 232 -3.69 32.51 -21.34
C LEU A 232 -3.39 33.18 -22.69
N SER A 233 -3.03 34.47 -22.66
CA SER A 233 -2.50 35.16 -23.85
C SER A 233 -1.11 34.62 -24.22
N LEU A 234 -0.68 34.76 -25.48
CA LEU A 234 0.67 34.32 -25.91
C LEU A 234 1.77 35.02 -25.10
N SER A 235 1.57 36.29 -24.71
CA SER A 235 2.51 37.03 -23.86
C SER A 235 2.60 36.42 -22.45
N ASP A 236 1.45 35.99 -21.88
CA ASP A 236 1.43 35.37 -20.55
C ASP A 236 2.04 33.98 -20.57
N ILE A 237 1.82 33.23 -21.64
CA ILE A 237 2.45 31.90 -21.81
C ILE A 237 3.98 32.05 -21.85
N VAL A 238 4.52 32.98 -22.65
CA VAL A 238 5.96 33.23 -22.75
C VAL A 238 6.51 33.84 -21.47
N GLY A 239 5.70 34.65 -20.76
CA GLY A 239 6.08 35.34 -19.50
C GLY A 239 6.14 34.41 -18.27
N GLY A 240 5.89 33.10 -18.42
CA GLY A 240 5.95 32.13 -17.32
C GLY A 240 4.73 31.19 -17.20
N GLY A 241 3.64 31.46 -17.93
CA GLY A 241 2.43 30.63 -17.92
C GLY A 241 2.66 29.18 -18.40
N TYR A 242 3.70 28.94 -19.22
CA TYR A 242 4.11 27.62 -19.63
C TYR A 242 4.50 26.73 -18.42
N GLN A 243 5.06 27.32 -17.35
CA GLN A 243 5.38 26.56 -16.14
C GLN A 243 4.13 25.96 -15.50
N SER A 244 3.04 26.74 -15.45
CA SER A 244 1.76 26.29 -14.91
C SER A 244 1.15 25.15 -15.74
N ILE A 245 1.32 25.18 -17.05
CA ILE A 245 0.82 24.14 -17.98
C ILE A 245 1.64 22.85 -17.84
N PHE A 246 2.96 22.94 -17.81
CA PHE A 246 3.84 21.76 -17.82
C PHE A 246 4.14 21.22 -16.43
N LEU A 247 4.41 22.07 -15.45
CA LEU A 247 4.86 21.69 -14.11
C LEU A 247 3.77 21.87 -13.05
N GLY A 248 2.70 22.63 -13.35
CA GLY A 248 1.66 22.98 -12.41
C GLY A 248 1.95 24.27 -11.64
N ALA A 249 0.90 24.90 -11.16
CA ALA A 249 0.96 26.14 -10.39
C ALA A 249 0.77 25.84 -8.91
N SER A 250 1.85 25.75 -8.16
CA SER A 250 1.80 25.47 -6.71
C SER A 250 1.06 26.57 -5.93
N ASN A 251 1.11 27.83 -6.41
CA ASN A 251 0.43 28.97 -5.80
C ASN A 251 -1.10 28.84 -5.79
N VAL A 252 -1.64 28.01 -6.70
CA VAL A 252 -3.09 27.81 -6.89
C VAL A 252 -3.52 26.40 -6.48
N GLY A 253 -2.57 25.54 -6.06
CA GLY A 253 -2.83 24.13 -5.77
C GLY A 253 -3.04 23.26 -7.01
N TYR A 254 -2.80 23.79 -8.23
CA TYR A 254 -2.85 23.02 -9.46
C TYR A 254 -1.56 22.23 -9.64
N GLN A 255 -1.61 20.94 -9.29
CA GLN A 255 -0.46 20.02 -9.36
C GLN A 255 -0.56 19.03 -10.52
N ASN A 256 -1.75 18.85 -11.09
CA ASN A 256 -2.03 17.88 -12.14
C ASN A 256 -1.69 18.46 -13.52
N ALA A 257 -0.40 18.59 -13.81
CA ALA A 257 0.10 19.14 -15.07
C ALA A 257 0.55 18.03 -16.05
N ILE A 258 1.07 18.41 -17.22
CA ILE A 258 1.50 17.47 -18.26
C ILE A 258 2.66 16.59 -17.79
N VAL A 259 3.65 17.13 -17.08
CA VAL A 259 4.83 16.36 -16.63
C VAL A 259 4.46 15.24 -15.66
N PRO A 260 3.63 15.45 -14.60
CA PRO A 260 3.10 14.36 -13.80
C PRO A 260 2.33 13.29 -14.59
N LEU A 261 1.56 13.69 -15.62
CA LEU A 261 0.85 12.73 -16.47
C LEU A 261 1.82 11.86 -17.27
N LEU A 262 2.82 12.47 -17.90
CA LEU A 262 3.87 11.74 -18.61
C LEU A 262 4.68 10.83 -17.66
N GLY A 263 4.96 11.33 -16.44
CA GLY A 263 5.57 10.54 -15.37
C GLY A 263 4.75 9.31 -15.01
N THR A 264 3.43 9.46 -14.85
CA THR A 264 2.52 8.34 -14.57
C THR A 264 2.55 7.29 -15.69
N LEU A 265 2.49 7.71 -16.95
CA LEU A 265 2.57 6.80 -18.10
C LEU A 265 3.93 6.11 -18.17
N PHE A 266 5.02 6.84 -17.98
CA PHE A 266 6.36 6.28 -17.97
C PHE A 266 6.54 5.21 -16.90
N ILE A 267 6.10 5.50 -15.66
CA ILE A 267 6.15 4.56 -14.53
C ILE A 267 5.29 3.34 -14.83
N PHE A 268 4.09 3.53 -15.39
CA PHE A 268 3.20 2.44 -15.76
C PHE A 268 3.90 1.45 -16.70
N PHE A 269 4.47 1.90 -17.81
CA PHE A 269 5.16 1.04 -18.77
C PHE A 269 6.42 0.39 -18.18
N LEU A 270 7.19 1.14 -17.37
CA LEU A 270 8.38 0.63 -16.70
C LEU A 270 8.04 -0.52 -15.76
N VAL A 271 6.98 -0.35 -14.95
CA VAL A 271 6.54 -1.38 -13.99
C VAL A 271 6.02 -2.61 -14.73
N VAL A 272 5.20 -2.45 -15.78
CA VAL A 272 4.73 -3.58 -16.60
C VAL A 272 5.91 -4.37 -17.15
N TYR A 273 6.95 -3.71 -17.65
CA TYR A 273 8.15 -4.36 -18.17
C TYR A 273 8.89 -5.16 -17.09
N VAL A 274 9.09 -4.57 -15.91
CA VAL A 274 9.80 -5.22 -14.80
C VAL A 274 9.00 -6.38 -14.21
N GLU A 275 7.68 -6.22 -14.02
CA GLU A 275 6.77 -7.27 -13.51
C GLU A 275 6.68 -8.48 -14.46
N SER A 276 6.79 -8.25 -15.77
CA SER A 276 6.79 -9.34 -16.74
C SER A 276 8.09 -10.13 -16.81
N SER A 277 9.17 -9.62 -16.20
CA SER A 277 10.50 -10.26 -16.22
C SER A 277 10.53 -11.51 -15.35
N ARG A 278 10.92 -12.66 -15.94
CA ARG A 278 10.94 -13.99 -15.29
C ARG A 278 12.22 -14.73 -15.59
N ILE A 279 12.70 -15.52 -14.62
CA ILE A 279 13.75 -16.53 -14.80
C ILE A 279 13.06 -17.88 -14.86
N GLU A 280 13.23 -18.62 -15.96
CA GLU A 280 12.59 -19.91 -16.17
C GLU A 280 13.53 -21.06 -15.80
N LEU A 281 13.19 -21.81 -14.75
CA LEU A 281 13.89 -23.05 -14.38
C LEU A 281 13.31 -24.22 -15.19
N PRO A 282 14.14 -24.96 -15.96
CA PRO A 282 13.66 -26.13 -16.68
C PRO A 282 13.32 -27.25 -15.69
N LEU A 283 12.12 -27.78 -15.80
CA LEU A 283 11.64 -28.96 -15.05
C LEU A 283 11.23 -30.07 -16.01
N SER A 284 11.31 -31.33 -15.56
CA SER A 284 10.78 -32.49 -16.26
C SER A 284 9.83 -33.27 -15.36
N HIS A 285 8.81 -33.90 -15.94
CA HIS A 285 7.89 -34.72 -15.19
C HIS A 285 8.48 -36.12 -14.95
N GLY A 286 8.51 -36.56 -13.69
CA GLY A 286 9.17 -37.82 -13.31
C GLY A 286 8.48 -39.11 -13.79
N LYS A 287 7.17 -39.02 -14.07
CA LYS A 287 6.36 -40.19 -14.48
C LYS A 287 6.05 -40.23 -15.98
N VAL A 288 6.10 -39.09 -16.66
CA VAL A 288 5.74 -38.98 -18.09
C VAL A 288 7.00 -38.66 -18.89
N ARG A 289 7.45 -39.62 -19.73
CA ARG A 289 8.60 -39.43 -20.61
C ARG A 289 8.31 -38.31 -21.63
N GLY A 290 9.22 -37.32 -21.71
CA GLY A 290 9.11 -36.22 -22.66
C GLY A 290 8.31 -34.99 -22.18
N ALA A 291 7.56 -35.07 -21.09
CA ALA A 291 6.90 -33.91 -20.53
C ALA A 291 7.93 -32.99 -19.84
N ARG A 292 8.20 -31.86 -20.50
CA ARG A 292 9.07 -30.80 -19.98
C ARG A 292 8.21 -29.63 -19.57
N GLY A 293 8.45 -29.09 -18.38
CA GLY A 293 7.84 -27.89 -17.86
C GLY A 293 8.90 -26.83 -17.57
N ARG A 294 8.48 -25.60 -17.33
CA ARG A 294 9.33 -24.52 -16.86
C ARG A 294 8.71 -23.93 -15.61
N TYR A 295 9.49 -23.78 -14.56
CA TYR A 295 9.04 -23.10 -13.36
C TYR A 295 9.47 -21.62 -13.44
N PRO A 296 8.52 -20.69 -13.59
CA PRO A 296 8.85 -19.28 -13.70
C PRO A 296 9.13 -18.71 -12.30
N ILE A 297 10.34 -18.23 -12.06
CA ILE A 297 10.68 -17.41 -10.92
C ILE A 297 10.60 -15.96 -11.38
N ARG A 298 9.65 -15.20 -10.86
CA ARG A 298 9.52 -13.77 -11.17
C ARG A 298 10.69 -13.00 -10.59
N LEU A 299 11.11 -11.92 -11.25
CA LEU A 299 12.10 -11.00 -10.72
C LEU A 299 11.60 -10.39 -9.40
N ILE A 300 10.33 -9.98 -9.36
CA ILE A 300 9.65 -9.54 -8.14
C ILE A 300 9.03 -10.76 -7.44
N TYR A 301 9.89 -11.58 -6.82
CA TYR A 301 9.49 -12.86 -6.22
C TYR A 301 8.56 -12.70 -5.01
N ALA A 302 8.84 -11.72 -4.15
CA ALA A 302 8.04 -11.42 -2.96
C ALA A 302 6.78 -10.59 -3.28
N SER A 303 6.43 -10.38 -4.56
CA SER A 303 5.38 -9.46 -4.99
C SER A 303 5.66 -8.00 -4.54
N ASN A 304 4.68 -7.11 -4.62
CA ASN A 304 4.82 -5.71 -4.23
C ASN A 304 4.57 -5.47 -2.72
N ILE A 305 4.25 -6.53 -1.97
CA ILE A 305 3.90 -6.44 -0.54
C ILE A 305 5.03 -5.84 0.31
N PRO A 306 6.32 -6.16 0.11
CA PRO A 306 7.41 -5.54 0.87
C PRO A 306 7.43 -4.01 0.81
N VAL A 307 7.11 -3.42 -0.34
CA VAL A 307 7.03 -1.97 -0.51
C VAL A 307 5.80 -1.40 0.19
N ILE A 308 4.66 -2.10 0.13
CA ILE A 308 3.45 -1.69 0.88
C ILE A 308 3.77 -1.60 2.37
N LEU A 309 4.40 -2.64 2.91
CA LEU A 309 4.77 -2.70 4.33
C LEU A 309 5.77 -1.59 4.70
N MET A 310 6.78 -1.35 3.85
CA MET A 310 7.76 -0.28 4.09
C MET A 310 7.12 1.11 4.01
N ALA A 311 6.29 1.37 3.02
CA ALA A 311 5.62 2.65 2.86
C ALA A 311 4.62 2.92 3.99
N ALA A 312 3.88 1.90 4.45
CA ALA A 312 3.01 2.00 5.63
C ALA A 312 3.83 2.23 6.92
N LEU A 313 5.00 1.59 7.06
CA LEU A 313 5.90 1.86 8.19
C LEU A 313 6.37 3.32 8.19
N LEU A 314 6.78 3.86 7.03
CA LEU A 314 7.17 5.27 6.91
C LEU A 314 6.02 6.22 7.22
N ALA A 315 4.80 5.90 6.77
CA ALA A 315 3.60 6.68 7.11
C ALA A 315 3.38 6.73 8.62
N ASN A 316 3.47 5.57 9.31
CA ASN A 316 3.35 5.51 10.75
C ASN A 316 4.47 6.28 11.48
N VAL A 317 5.72 6.16 11.01
CA VAL A 317 6.85 6.91 11.58
C VAL A 317 6.60 8.42 11.48
N ASN A 318 6.14 8.91 10.32
CA ASN A 318 5.80 10.33 10.15
C ASN A 318 4.61 10.75 11.02
N MET A 319 3.58 9.90 11.17
CA MET A 319 2.46 10.16 12.08
C MET A 319 2.93 10.29 13.53
N PHE A 320 3.71 9.34 14.02
CA PHE A 320 4.21 9.41 15.39
C PHE A 320 5.17 10.58 15.60
N ALA A 321 6.01 10.92 14.62
CA ALA A 321 6.88 12.09 14.69
C ALA A 321 6.08 13.39 14.85
N MET A 322 4.98 13.52 14.10
CA MET A 322 4.07 14.67 14.21
C MET A 322 3.37 14.72 15.57
N LEU A 323 2.82 13.59 16.04
CA LEU A 323 2.15 13.53 17.34
C LEU A 323 3.12 13.84 18.50
N LEU A 324 4.36 13.35 18.41
CA LEU A 324 5.40 13.67 19.38
C LEU A 324 5.77 15.15 19.35
N TYR A 325 5.88 15.74 18.16
CA TYR A 325 6.18 17.16 18.02
C TYR A 325 5.08 18.06 18.65
N GLN A 326 3.82 17.66 18.52
CA GLN A 326 2.69 18.37 19.10
C GLN A 326 2.49 18.09 20.59
N SER A 327 3.05 17.01 21.10
CA SER A 327 2.89 16.63 22.49
C SER A 327 3.71 17.51 23.43
N ASN A 328 3.16 17.81 24.62
CA ASN A 328 3.87 18.50 25.69
C ASN A 328 4.69 17.53 26.58
N LEU A 329 5.18 16.42 26.01
CA LEU A 329 6.00 15.46 26.76
C LEU A 329 7.37 16.06 27.08
N PRO A 330 7.83 15.99 28.36
CA PRO A 330 9.01 16.74 28.81
C PRO A 330 10.34 16.33 28.16
N LEU A 331 10.43 15.17 27.52
CA LEU A 331 11.67 14.65 26.89
C LEU A 331 11.54 14.46 25.37
N LEU A 332 10.34 14.22 24.86
CA LEU A 332 10.09 13.83 23.47
C LEU A 332 9.23 14.83 22.70
N GLY A 333 8.56 15.78 23.41
CA GLY A 333 7.75 16.82 22.79
C GLY A 333 8.61 17.91 22.16
N HIS A 334 8.14 18.50 21.05
CA HIS A 334 8.75 19.63 20.33
C HIS A 334 10.22 19.43 19.93
N GLN A 335 10.67 18.20 19.74
CA GLN A 335 12.06 17.92 19.34
C GLN A 335 12.29 18.19 17.85
N TRP A 336 13.06 19.22 17.56
CA TRP A 336 13.38 19.65 16.18
C TRP A 336 14.06 18.56 15.34
N TRP A 337 14.81 17.65 15.96
CA TRP A 337 15.53 16.57 15.26
C TRP A 337 14.63 15.39 14.84
N ILE A 338 13.48 15.18 15.51
CA ILE A 338 12.48 14.18 15.12
C ILE A 338 11.73 14.70 13.89
N GLY A 339 11.16 15.88 13.98
CA GLY A 339 10.43 16.52 12.90
C GLY A 339 9.90 17.88 13.35
N MET A 340 9.91 18.87 12.45
CA MET A 340 9.26 20.16 12.66
C MET A 340 8.01 20.21 11.80
N TYR A 341 6.88 20.60 12.39
CA TYR A 341 5.59 20.67 11.71
C TYR A 341 4.94 22.02 11.99
N ASP A 342 4.41 22.65 10.94
CA ASP A 342 3.54 23.82 11.06
C ASP A 342 2.22 23.51 10.37
N LEU A 343 1.24 23.10 11.17
CA LEU A 343 -0.08 22.71 10.69
C LEU A 343 -0.91 23.86 10.12
N THR A 344 -0.47 25.10 10.29
CA THR A 344 -1.13 26.26 9.69
C THR A 344 -0.76 26.43 8.23
N VAL A 345 0.38 25.89 7.80
CA VAL A 345 0.94 26.06 6.46
C VAL A 345 0.95 24.77 5.65
N THR A 346 1.33 23.66 6.28
CA THR A 346 1.52 22.37 5.56
C THR A 346 1.38 21.19 6.48
N THR A 347 0.94 20.07 5.90
CA THR A 347 0.86 18.78 6.57
C THR A 347 2.16 17.99 6.50
N GLN A 348 3.12 18.45 5.72
CA GLN A 348 4.42 17.81 5.58
C GLN A 348 5.40 18.33 6.64
N PRO A 349 6.36 17.50 7.07
CA PRO A 349 7.42 17.96 7.95
C PRO A 349 8.24 19.06 7.25
N LEU A 350 8.47 20.16 7.96
CA LEU A 350 9.30 21.27 7.50
C LEU A 350 10.79 21.04 7.77
N GLY A 351 11.13 20.08 8.61
CA GLY A 351 12.52 19.78 8.95
C GLY A 351 12.66 18.55 9.86
N GLY A 352 13.87 18.26 10.30
CA GLY A 352 14.19 17.11 11.14
C GLY A 352 14.25 15.79 10.38
N GLY A 353 14.36 14.67 11.12
CA GLY A 353 14.45 13.32 10.54
C GLY A 353 13.25 12.94 9.69
N ALA A 354 12.04 13.33 10.11
CA ALA A 354 10.82 13.06 9.39
C ALA A 354 10.81 13.69 7.98
N TRP A 355 11.44 14.86 7.80
CA TRP A 355 11.54 15.50 6.49
C TRP A 355 12.37 14.69 5.49
N TYR A 356 13.48 14.08 5.93
CA TYR A 356 14.30 13.20 5.09
C TYR A 356 13.63 11.86 4.77
N LEU A 357 12.73 11.40 5.64
CA LEU A 357 11.96 10.16 5.46
C LEU A 357 10.64 10.36 4.70
N SER A 358 10.24 11.62 4.49
CA SER A 358 9.02 11.92 3.72
C SER A 358 9.26 11.76 2.22
N SER A 359 8.23 11.25 1.51
CA SER A 359 8.27 11.05 0.06
C SER A 359 8.57 12.36 -0.69
N PRO A 360 9.48 12.35 -1.67
CA PRO A 360 9.61 13.44 -2.62
C PRO A 360 8.42 13.35 -3.60
N ASN A 361 7.47 14.30 -3.49
CA ASN A 361 6.28 14.32 -4.32
C ASN A 361 6.54 15.03 -5.66
N GLY A 362 7.21 14.32 -6.58
CA GLY A 362 7.45 14.80 -7.94
C GLY A 362 8.68 15.70 -8.09
N ILE A 363 9.07 15.89 -9.32
CA ILE A 363 10.26 16.65 -9.74
C ILE A 363 10.25 18.09 -9.17
N ASN A 364 9.09 18.71 -9.07
CA ASN A 364 8.94 20.06 -8.56
C ASN A 364 9.34 20.21 -7.08
N SER A 365 9.21 19.17 -6.28
CA SER A 365 9.45 19.23 -4.84
C SER A 365 10.93 19.16 -4.46
N TRP A 366 11.79 18.70 -5.36
CA TRP A 366 13.22 18.55 -5.07
C TRP A 366 14.14 19.13 -6.13
N LEU A 367 13.83 18.96 -7.45
CA LEU A 367 14.70 19.44 -8.52
C LEU A 367 14.65 20.96 -8.66
N LEU A 368 13.45 21.56 -8.62
CA LEU A 368 13.33 23.02 -8.70
C LEU A 368 14.01 23.73 -7.51
N PRO A 369 13.84 23.30 -6.25
CA PRO A 369 14.62 23.85 -5.14
C PRO A 369 16.15 23.72 -5.30
N ILE A 370 16.63 22.60 -5.86
CA ILE A 370 18.07 22.43 -6.15
C ILE A 370 18.54 23.48 -7.16
N LEU A 371 17.80 23.68 -8.26
CA LEU A 371 18.13 24.63 -9.30
C LEU A 371 18.02 26.10 -8.83
N ALA A 372 17.12 26.36 -7.89
CA ALA A 372 16.93 27.68 -7.28
C ALA A 372 17.96 28.03 -6.19
N GLY A 373 18.88 27.09 -5.86
CA GLY A 373 19.88 27.29 -4.81
C GLY A 373 19.41 27.03 -3.38
N GLY A 374 18.17 26.56 -3.21
CA GLY A 374 17.51 26.25 -1.93
C GLY A 374 16.15 26.94 -1.82
N TYR A 375 15.30 26.44 -0.93
CA TYR A 375 13.95 26.96 -0.67
C TYR A 375 13.51 26.62 0.76
N GLY A 376 12.67 27.46 1.38
CA GLY A 376 12.03 27.15 2.67
C GLY A 376 13.00 26.86 3.84
N GLY A 377 14.18 27.50 3.85
CA GLY A 377 15.19 27.33 4.89
C GLY A 377 16.13 26.14 4.68
N HIS A 378 15.97 25.38 3.60
CA HIS A 378 16.85 24.27 3.23
C HIS A 378 17.79 24.64 2.09
N ALA A 379 19.06 24.27 2.21
CA ALA A 379 20.05 24.42 1.15
C ALA A 379 19.81 23.40 0.01
N ALA A 380 20.25 23.73 -1.19
CA ALA A 380 20.09 22.88 -2.38
C ALA A 380 20.57 21.44 -2.18
N TRP A 381 21.72 21.24 -1.53
CA TRP A 381 22.25 19.89 -1.27
C TRP A 381 21.37 19.05 -0.35
N GLN A 382 20.59 19.66 0.56
CA GLN A 382 19.67 18.95 1.46
C GLN A 382 18.52 18.29 0.70
N TYR A 383 18.01 18.93 -0.36
CA TYR A 383 17.00 18.31 -1.23
C TYR A 383 17.54 17.10 -1.97
N GLY A 384 18.79 17.14 -2.46
CA GLY A 384 19.45 15.96 -3.02
C GLY A 384 19.64 14.85 -2.00
N ALA A 385 20.09 15.20 -0.79
CA ALA A 385 20.23 14.26 0.31
C ALA A 385 18.90 13.62 0.72
N LYS A 386 17.79 14.39 0.75
CA LYS A 386 16.44 13.88 1.01
C LYS A 386 16.07 12.76 0.05
N VAL A 387 16.21 12.98 -1.26
CA VAL A 387 15.87 11.97 -2.27
C VAL A 387 16.72 10.70 -2.11
N ILE A 388 18.02 10.86 -1.88
CA ILE A 388 18.95 9.73 -1.70
C ILE A 388 18.60 8.94 -0.43
N ILE A 389 18.40 9.62 0.70
CA ILE A 389 18.06 8.98 1.99
C ILE A 389 16.74 8.22 1.86
N TYR A 390 15.70 8.86 1.30
CA TYR A 390 14.41 8.22 1.07
C TYR A 390 14.54 6.96 0.21
N LEU A 391 15.27 7.03 -0.90
CA LEU A 391 15.49 5.91 -1.81
C LEU A 391 16.26 4.78 -1.14
N VAL A 392 17.32 5.10 -0.40
CA VAL A 392 18.11 4.11 0.36
C VAL A 392 17.24 3.41 1.40
N VAL A 393 16.44 4.16 2.15
CA VAL A 393 15.54 3.61 3.19
C VAL A 393 14.48 2.70 2.56
N LEU A 394 13.87 3.10 1.42
CA LEU A 394 12.93 2.24 0.70
C LEU A 394 13.58 0.95 0.18
N ILE A 395 14.78 1.02 -0.39
CA ILE A 395 15.49 -0.15 -0.91
C ILE A 395 15.80 -1.13 0.24
N PHE A 396 16.47 -0.67 1.29
CA PHE A 396 16.85 -1.54 2.40
C PHE A 396 15.64 -2.10 3.15
N GLY A 397 14.63 -1.27 3.40
CA GLY A 397 13.39 -1.70 4.04
C GLY A 397 12.63 -2.73 3.19
N SER A 398 12.55 -2.51 1.88
CA SER A 398 11.90 -3.47 0.96
C SER A 398 12.65 -4.81 0.91
N ILE A 399 13.99 -4.81 0.96
CA ILE A 399 14.79 -6.04 1.05
C ILE A 399 14.48 -6.78 2.37
N LEU A 400 14.43 -6.04 3.49
CA LEU A 400 14.16 -6.61 4.81
C LEU A 400 12.76 -7.26 4.84
N PHE A 401 11.74 -6.54 4.40
CA PHE A 401 10.38 -7.06 4.35
C PHE A 401 10.21 -8.18 3.32
N ALA A 402 10.94 -8.16 2.20
CA ALA A 402 10.94 -9.25 1.25
C ALA A 402 11.45 -10.58 1.86
N LYS A 403 12.51 -10.52 2.66
CA LYS A 403 13.01 -11.69 3.40
C LYS A 403 11.97 -12.21 4.40
N PHE A 404 11.39 -11.33 5.21
CA PHE A 404 10.35 -11.73 6.18
C PHE A 404 9.11 -12.29 5.48
N TRP A 405 8.69 -11.68 4.38
CA TRP A 405 7.55 -12.15 3.60
C TRP A 405 7.73 -13.60 3.11
N ILE A 406 8.88 -13.93 2.55
CA ILE A 406 9.17 -15.27 2.04
C ILE A 406 9.16 -16.30 3.18
N GLU A 407 9.69 -15.96 4.36
CA GLU A 407 9.66 -16.86 5.51
C GLU A 407 8.23 -17.08 6.04
N THR A 408 7.41 -16.02 6.06
CA THR A 408 6.03 -16.08 6.61
C THR A 408 5.00 -16.69 5.64
N THR A 409 5.29 -16.70 4.33
CA THR A 409 4.36 -17.21 3.30
C THR A 409 4.70 -18.61 2.79
N ASN A 410 5.67 -19.29 3.40
CA ASN A 410 6.15 -20.62 2.96
C ASN A 410 6.65 -20.61 1.49
N MET A 411 7.20 -19.50 1.03
CA MET A 411 7.84 -19.36 -0.28
C MET A 411 9.35 -19.61 -0.20
N GLY A 412 9.84 -20.13 0.91
CA GLY A 412 11.23 -20.47 1.12
C GLY A 412 11.70 -21.65 0.24
N PRO A 413 13.02 -21.82 0.03
CA PRO A 413 13.57 -22.87 -0.84
C PRO A 413 13.12 -24.28 -0.47
N ALA A 414 12.97 -24.55 0.82
CA ALA A 414 12.56 -25.85 1.32
C ALA A 414 11.09 -26.16 1.02
N ASP A 415 10.23 -25.18 1.16
CA ASP A 415 8.78 -25.33 0.97
C ASP A 415 8.43 -25.39 -0.52
N VAL A 416 9.06 -24.55 -1.33
CA VAL A 416 8.92 -24.60 -2.78
C VAL A 416 9.45 -25.94 -3.34
N ALA A 417 10.56 -26.45 -2.80
CA ALA A 417 11.05 -27.78 -3.19
C ALA A 417 10.04 -28.89 -2.90
N LYS A 418 9.38 -28.85 -1.73
CA LYS A 418 8.30 -29.80 -1.38
C LYS A 418 7.10 -29.68 -2.32
N GLN A 419 6.67 -28.44 -2.64
CA GLN A 419 5.56 -28.20 -3.57
C GLN A 419 5.85 -28.73 -4.97
N ILE A 420 7.05 -28.45 -5.54
CA ILE A 420 7.45 -28.98 -6.84
C ILE A 420 7.50 -30.51 -6.85
N GLN A 421 7.97 -31.12 -5.76
CA GLN A 421 8.01 -32.58 -5.65
C GLN A 421 6.62 -33.21 -5.53
N SER A 422 5.72 -32.60 -4.76
CA SER A 422 4.35 -33.08 -4.62
C SER A 422 3.61 -33.08 -5.97
N SER A 423 3.93 -32.14 -6.87
CA SER A 423 3.41 -32.11 -8.24
C SER A 423 4.07 -33.13 -9.19
N GLY A 424 5.02 -33.94 -8.71
CA GLY A 424 5.71 -34.96 -9.51
C GLY A 424 6.77 -34.41 -10.46
N MET A 425 7.14 -33.13 -10.36
CA MET A 425 8.18 -32.51 -11.17
C MET A 425 9.57 -32.67 -10.55
N GLN A 426 10.59 -32.71 -11.41
CA GLN A 426 12.01 -32.85 -11.04
C GLN A 426 12.91 -32.07 -11.99
N ILE A 427 14.15 -31.80 -11.58
CA ILE A 427 15.16 -31.18 -12.46
C ILE A 427 15.64 -32.22 -13.51
N PRO A 428 15.71 -31.90 -14.81
CA PRO A 428 16.24 -32.81 -15.81
C PRO A 428 17.67 -33.26 -15.49
N GLY A 429 17.93 -34.58 -15.60
CA GLY A 429 19.27 -35.15 -15.36
C GLY A 429 19.56 -35.52 -13.89
N PHE A 430 18.69 -35.18 -12.94
CA PHE A 430 18.84 -35.58 -11.54
C PHE A 430 17.73 -36.56 -11.16
N ARG A 431 18.10 -37.60 -10.37
CA ARG A 431 17.13 -38.52 -9.77
C ARG A 431 16.26 -37.75 -8.77
N ARG A 432 15.11 -38.31 -8.37
CA ARG A 432 14.14 -37.76 -7.40
C ARG A 432 14.73 -37.51 -5.98
N ASP A 433 15.87 -36.82 -5.91
CA ASP A 433 16.44 -36.46 -4.61
C ASP A 433 15.94 -35.05 -4.22
N PRO A 434 15.13 -34.96 -3.14
CA PRO A 434 14.65 -33.66 -2.62
C PRO A 434 15.78 -32.71 -2.29
N ARG A 435 16.94 -33.22 -1.90
CA ARG A 435 18.08 -32.42 -1.50
C ARG A 435 18.68 -31.62 -2.65
N VAL A 436 18.68 -32.18 -3.87
CA VAL A 436 19.24 -31.50 -5.05
C VAL A 436 18.35 -30.32 -5.45
N LEU A 437 17.03 -30.54 -5.52
CA LEU A 437 16.09 -29.47 -5.85
C LEU A 437 16.14 -28.33 -4.82
N LYS A 438 16.15 -28.68 -3.52
CA LYS A 438 16.31 -27.72 -2.44
C LYS A 438 17.61 -26.93 -2.59
N LYS A 439 18.74 -27.58 -2.84
CA LYS A 439 20.05 -26.95 -3.00
C LYS A 439 20.11 -25.98 -4.20
N VAL A 440 19.44 -26.32 -5.29
CA VAL A 440 19.29 -25.40 -6.44
C VAL A 440 18.44 -24.18 -6.07
N LEU A 441 17.30 -24.40 -5.43
CA LEU A 441 16.42 -23.31 -5.01
C LEU A 441 17.06 -22.41 -3.93
N GLU A 442 17.85 -22.98 -3.02
CA GLU A 442 18.65 -22.23 -2.03
C GLU A 442 19.67 -21.27 -2.67
N ARG A 443 20.09 -21.55 -3.90
CA ARG A 443 20.98 -20.66 -4.65
C ARG A 443 20.23 -19.50 -5.32
N TYR A 444 19.02 -19.75 -5.83
CA TYR A 444 18.27 -18.75 -6.62
C TYR A 444 17.32 -17.92 -5.77
N ILE A 445 16.51 -18.52 -4.90
CA ILE A 445 15.44 -17.82 -4.18
C ILE A 445 15.97 -16.67 -3.31
N PRO A 446 17.00 -16.84 -2.46
CA PRO A 446 17.51 -15.74 -1.65
C PRO A 446 18.07 -14.58 -2.46
N VAL A 447 18.75 -14.88 -3.57
CA VAL A 447 19.33 -13.86 -4.47
C VAL A 447 18.23 -13.08 -5.17
N VAL A 448 17.24 -13.79 -5.75
CA VAL A 448 16.10 -13.16 -6.41
C VAL A 448 15.26 -12.35 -5.43
N THR A 449 15.13 -12.81 -4.17
CA THR A 449 14.44 -12.06 -3.11
C THR A 449 15.10 -10.72 -2.83
N VAL A 450 16.42 -10.71 -2.68
CA VAL A 450 17.18 -9.48 -2.41
C VAL A 450 17.13 -8.54 -3.62
N ILE A 451 17.38 -9.07 -4.82
CA ILE A 451 17.35 -8.27 -6.06
C ILE A 451 15.93 -7.76 -6.32
N GLY A 452 14.91 -8.60 -6.16
CA GLY A 452 13.51 -8.22 -6.35
C GLY A 452 13.05 -7.17 -5.34
N GLY A 453 13.36 -7.36 -4.06
CA GLY A 453 13.07 -6.37 -3.00
C GLY A 453 13.77 -5.03 -3.26
N ALA A 454 15.06 -5.07 -3.66
CA ALA A 454 15.81 -3.87 -4.03
C ALA A 454 15.21 -3.18 -5.27
N ALA A 455 14.86 -3.93 -6.30
CA ALA A 455 14.27 -3.41 -7.54
C ALA A 455 12.93 -2.72 -7.29
N VAL A 456 12.05 -3.35 -6.50
CA VAL A 456 10.74 -2.77 -6.17
C VAL A 456 10.89 -1.53 -5.31
N GLY A 457 11.78 -1.55 -4.30
CA GLY A 457 12.07 -0.37 -3.47
C GLY A 457 12.68 0.78 -4.28
N ALA A 458 13.60 0.48 -5.20
CA ALA A 458 14.19 1.48 -6.09
C ALA A 458 13.16 2.06 -7.07
N LEU A 459 12.32 1.22 -7.69
CA LEU A 459 11.23 1.66 -8.58
C LEU A 459 10.23 2.55 -7.85
N ALA A 460 9.85 2.19 -6.62
CA ALA A 460 8.94 2.99 -5.79
C ALA A 460 9.52 4.37 -5.49
N GLY A 461 10.75 4.43 -4.97
CA GLY A 461 11.40 5.70 -4.66
C GLY A 461 11.66 6.56 -5.89
N PHE A 462 12.02 5.96 -7.02
CA PHE A 462 12.19 6.65 -8.29
C PHE A 462 10.86 7.19 -8.84
N ALA A 463 9.79 6.40 -8.73
CA ALA A 463 8.45 6.80 -9.13
C ALA A 463 7.92 7.98 -8.30
N ASP A 464 8.15 7.98 -6.98
CA ASP A 464 7.80 9.10 -6.10
C ASP A 464 8.63 10.36 -6.42
N ALA A 465 9.90 10.20 -6.81
CA ALA A 465 10.75 11.33 -7.21
C ALA A 465 10.33 11.96 -8.55
N ILE A 466 9.86 11.17 -9.51
CA ILE A 466 9.31 11.71 -10.79
C ILE A 466 7.99 12.41 -10.56
N GLY A 467 7.12 11.85 -9.72
CA GLY A 467 5.77 12.33 -9.46
C GLY A 467 4.73 11.78 -10.43
N THR A 468 3.50 11.75 -9.97
CA THR A 468 2.34 11.19 -10.66
C THR A 468 1.13 12.11 -10.59
N VAL A 469 0.17 11.90 -11.46
CA VAL A 469 -1.08 12.65 -11.53
C VAL A 469 -1.99 12.31 -10.33
N GLY A 470 -2.72 13.28 -9.88
CA GLY A 470 -3.63 13.16 -8.73
C GLY A 470 -2.83 13.13 -7.41
N ASN A 471 -3.48 12.71 -6.37
CA ASN A 471 -2.82 12.41 -5.09
C ASN A 471 -2.26 10.97 -5.06
N ALA A 472 -2.18 10.31 -6.22
CA ALA A 472 -1.52 9.04 -6.34
C ALA A 472 0.00 9.25 -6.25
N SER A 473 0.69 8.57 -5.35
CA SER A 473 2.15 8.58 -5.39
C SER A 473 2.67 7.63 -6.46
N GLY A 474 3.92 7.80 -6.86
CA GLY A 474 4.57 6.87 -7.78
C GLY A 474 4.58 5.44 -7.25
N THR A 475 4.82 5.26 -5.96
CA THR A 475 4.65 3.97 -5.25
C THR A 475 3.22 3.43 -5.42
N GLY A 476 2.18 4.26 -5.33
CA GLY A 476 0.79 3.86 -5.56
C GLY A 476 0.55 3.32 -6.97
N VAL A 477 1.07 4.00 -8.00
CA VAL A 477 0.98 3.54 -9.39
C VAL A 477 1.67 2.18 -9.56
N LEU A 478 2.89 2.02 -9.05
CA LEU A 478 3.62 0.75 -9.07
C LEU A 478 2.80 -0.38 -8.45
N LEU A 479 2.24 -0.15 -7.27
CA LEU A 479 1.43 -1.15 -6.57
C LEU A 479 0.18 -1.52 -7.38
N THR A 480 -0.51 -0.53 -7.93
CA THR A 480 -1.73 -0.73 -8.71
C THR A 480 -1.48 -1.57 -9.95
N VAL A 481 -0.40 -1.30 -10.69
CA VAL A 481 -0.03 -2.09 -11.88
C VAL A 481 0.22 -3.56 -11.50
N GLY A 482 1.02 -3.81 -10.47
CA GLY A 482 1.30 -5.18 -10.01
C GLY A 482 0.06 -5.91 -9.50
N ILE A 483 -0.84 -5.19 -8.79
CA ILE A 483 -2.12 -5.74 -8.31
C ILE A 483 -3.04 -6.10 -9.47
N ILE A 484 -3.15 -5.24 -10.50
CA ILE A 484 -3.98 -5.49 -11.68
C ILE A 484 -3.46 -6.70 -12.47
N ILE A 485 -2.13 -6.81 -12.66
CA ILE A 485 -1.52 -7.97 -13.34
C ILE A 485 -1.84 -9.25 -12.57
N LYS A 486 -1.66 -9.25 -11.25
CA LYS A 486 -1.97 -10.40 -10.41
C LYS A 486 -3.47 -10.76 -10.43
N LEU A 487 -4.34 -9.75 -10.35
CA LEU A 487 -5.78 -9.96 -10.43
C LEU A 487 -6.19 -10.59 -11.77
N TYR A 488 -5.61 -10.11 -12.87
CA TYR A 488 -5.84 -10.70 -14.20
C TYR A 488 -5.44 -12.18 -14.25
N GLU A 489 -4.27 -12.53 -13.67
CA GLU A 489 -3.83 -13.92 -13.60
C GLU A 489 -4.73 -14.79 -12.72
N ASP A 490 -5.19 -14.26 -11.59
CA ASP A 490 -6.10 -14.99 -10.69
C ASP A 490 -7.47 -15.19 -11.35
N ILE A 491 -8.00 -14.20 -12.08
CA ILE A 491 -9.20 -14.33 -12.89
C ILE A 491 -9.04 -15.39 -14.00
N ALA A 492 -7.90 -15.35 -14.72
CA ALA A 492 -7.62 -16.31 -15.78
C ALA A 492 -7.54 -17.75 -15.25
N LYS A 493 -6.92 -17.96 -14.09
CA LYS A 493 -6.88 -19.28 -13.42
C LYS A 493 -8.29 -19.76 -13.04
N GLU A 494 -9.10 -18.91 -12.43
CA GLU A 494 -10.46 -19.25 -12.04
C GLU A 494 -11.33 -19.61 -13.23
N GLN A 495 -11.24 -18.85 -14.33
CA GLN A 495 -11.95 -19.17 -15.57
C GLN A 495 -11.48 -20.50 -16.17
N ALA A 496 -10.16 -20.77 -16.19
CA ALA A 496 -9.63 -22.04 -16.68
C ALA A 496 -10.12 -23.23 -15.85
N MET A 497 -10.19 -23.09 -14.54
CA MET A 497 -10.72 -24.13 -13.65
C MET A 497 -12.21 -24.39 -13.86
N GLU A 498 -13.00 -23.38 -14.22
CA GLU A 498 -14.43 -23.54 -14.47
C GLU A 498 -14.70 -24.20 -15.82
N MET A 499 -13.91 -23.87 -16.87
CA MET A 499 -14.08 -24.42 -18.22
C MET A 499 -13.61 -25.88 -18.36
N HIS A 500 -12.66 -26.32 -17.57
CA HIS A 500 -12.07 -27.65 -17.67
C HIS A 500 -12.13 -28.42 -16.34
N PRO A 501 -13.13 -29.30 -16.14
CA PRO A 501 -13.27 -30.10 -14.91
C PRO A 501 -12.05 -30.95 -14.56
N VAL A 502 -11.25 -31.37 -15.57
CA VAL A 502 -10.00 -32.13 -15.35
C VAL A 502 -8.92 -31.25 -14.69
N LEU A 503 -8.82 -29.97 -15.05
CA LEU A 503 -7.89 -29.02 -14.41
C LEU A 503 -8.28 -28.75 -12.96
N ARG A 504 -9.55 -28.83 -12.63
CA ARG A 504 -10.07 -28.69 -11.28
C ARG A 504 -9.48 -29.72 -10.30
N GLY A 505 -9.27 -30.98 -10.75
CA GLY A 505 -8.64 -32.02 -9.95
C GLY A 505 -7.14 -31.80 -9.72
N PHE A 506 -6.48 -30.99 -10.58
CA PHE A 506 -5.05 -30.66 -10.45
C PHE A 506 -4.79 -29.43 -9.58
N PHE A 507 -5.67 -28.44 -9.59
CA PHE A 507 -5.49 -27.14 -8.91
C PHE A 507 -6.41 -26.94 -7.71
N GLY A 508 -7.44 -27.78 -7.53
CA GLY A 508 -8.51 -27.60 -6.54
C GLY A 508 -8.23 -28.17 -5.14
N ASN A 509 -7.02 -28.59 -4.85
CA ASN A 509 -6.61 -29.13 -3.54
C ASN A 509 -5.79 -28.13 -2.71
N GLU A 510 -6.06 -26.83 -2.80
CA GLU A 510 -5.52 -25.83 -1.88
C GLU A 510 -6.57 -25.33 -0.87
#